data_8046ef74b840d43b63cc440551934ffd
#
_entry.id   8046ef74b840d43b63cc440551934ffd
#
_cell.length_a   1.000
_cell.length_b   1.000
_cell.length_c   1.000
_cell.angle_alpha   90.00
_cell.angle_beta   90.00
_cell.angle_gamma   90.00
#
_symmetry.space_group_name_H-M   'P 1'
#
loop_
_entity.id
_entity.type
_entity.pdbx_description
1 polymer ?
#
loop_
_entity_poly.entity_id
_entity_poly.type
_entity_poly.pdbx_seq_one_letter_code
_entity_poly.pdbx_strand_id
1 'polypeptide(L)'
;LSRMHKKMNAFRKSFEIAKIDFRQHCFFDLVPHDFLTAFLEVKNKITQHAFETVEKPATYEHLCALERLLYKIRYQELNISTSDCRHLFSRSVHRARANKITSGAPFIDYNIFGTKTGRLSTYPGSFPLLTMQKELRALIKPRNDWFISLDYNAAEARTVIALLNERQPEGDVHQWHMDTIFQNKGITDRETAKTAFFSWLYNPASSQFVEAPYDRGALLDNHYKDGNIETPFGRSIEVVEFKALN
;
A
#
# COMPACT_ATOMS: atom_id res chain seq x y z
N LEU A 1 -7.75 4.47 -31.35
CA LEU A 1 -7.13 4.39 -30.03
C LEU A 1 -6.03 3.31 -29.98
N SER A 2 -6.30 2.06 -30.39
CA SER A 2 -5.30 0.95 -30.33
C SER A 2 -4.01 1.26 -31.11
N ARG A 3 -4.11 1.86 -32.32
CA ARG A 3 -2.93 2.27 -33.10
C ARG A 3 -2.12 3.37 -32.40
N MET A 4 -2.79 4.34 -31.77
CA MET A 4 -2.13 5.41 -31.04
C MET A 4 -1.42 4.88 -29.78
N HIS A 5 -2.05 3.96 -29.04
CA HIS A 5 -1.43 3.31 -27.89
C HIS A 5 -0.18 2.49 -28.31
N LYS A 6 -0.24 1.74 -29.42
CA LYS A 6 0.92 1.01 -29.93
C LYS A 6 2.09 1.96 -30.25
N LYS A 7 1.79 3.11 -30.89
CA LYS A 7 2.81 4.12 -31.20
C LYS A 7 3.37 4.79 -29.94
N MET A 8 2.52 5.13 -28.96
CA MET A 8 2.96 5.67 -27.68
C MET A 8 3.86 4.69 -26.92
N ASN A 9 3.49 3.41 -26.89
CA ASN A 9 4.31 2.37 -26.27
C ASN A 9 5.65 2.18 -26.98
N ALA A 10 5.70 2.35 -28.32
CA ALA A 10 6.96 2.32 -29.06
C ALA A 10 7.88 3.49 -28.65
N PHE A 11 7.35 4.70 -28.49
CA PHE A 11 8.12 5.83 -27.96
C PHE A 11 8.65 5.54 -26.57
N ARG A 12 7.79 5.09 -25.65
CA ARG A 12 8.21 4.74 -24.28
C ARG A 12 9.33 3.71 -24.25
N LYS A 13 9.20 2.64 -25.07
CA LYS A 13 10.23 1.61 -25.19
C LYS A 13 11.54 2.16 -25.76
N SER A 14 11.48 3.07 -26.74
CA SER A 14 12.67 3.74 -27.28
C SER A 14 13.37 4.57 -26.24
N PHE A 15 12.63 5.29 -25.41
CA PHE A 15 13.19 6.10 -24.32
C PHE A 15 13.80 5.24 -23.21
N GLU A 16 13.20 4.08 -22.91
CA GLU A 16 13.75 3.12 -21.97
C GLU A 16 15.09 2.55 -22.49
N ILE A 17 15.17 2.16 -23.77
CA ILE A 17 16.40 1.69 -24.41
C ILE A 17 17.47 2.79 -24.40
N ALA A 18 17.08 4.04 -24.66
CA ALA A 18 17.97 5.18 -24.62
C ALA A 18 18.33 5.63 -23.19
N LYS A 19 17.78 4.96 -22.16
CA LYS A 19 17.99 5.29 -20.75
C LYS A 19 17.66 6.74 -20.39
N ILE A 20 16.60 7.29 -20.98
CA ILE A 20 16.15 8.65 -20.72
C ILE A 20 15.56 8.71 -19.31
N ASP A 21 16.08 9.60 -18.49
CA ASP A 21 15.53 9.90 -17.16
C ASP A 21 14.45 10.99 -17.26
N PHE A 22 13.18 10.59 -17.12
CA PHE A 22 12.05 11.52 -17.14
C PHE A 22 11.94 12.44 -15.91
N ARG A 23 12.84 12.33 -14.94
CA ARG A 23 13.00 13.34 -13.88
C ARG A 23 13.78 14.56 -14.37
N GLN A 24 14.62 14.38 -15.37
CA GLN A 24 15.45 15.40 -15.99
C GLN A 24 14.94 15.89 -17.33
N HIS A 25 14.14 15.08 -18.03
CA HIS A 25 13.64 15.35 -19.37
C HIS A 25 12.11 15.33 -19.41
N CYS A 26 11.53 16.36 -20.00
CA CYS A 26 10.10 16.43 -20.20
C CYS A 26 9.67 15.44 -21.29
N PHE A 27 8.77 14.54 -20.97
CA PHE A 27 8.21 13.59 -21.93
C PHE A 27 7.59 14.29 -23.15
N PHE A 28 6.93 15.41 -22.94
CA PHE A 28 6.25 16.15 -24.01
C PHE A 28 7.23 16.73 -25.04
N ASP A 29 8.46 17.04 -24.64
CA ASP A 29 9.48 17.56 -25.54
C ASP A 29 10.15 16.47 -26.40
N LEU A 30 9.99 15.20 -26.01
CA LEU A 30 10.62 14.05 -26.66
C LEU A 30 9.70 13.34 -27.67
N VAL A 31 8.41 13.68 -27.66
CA VAL A 31 7.42 13.05 -28.56
C VAL A 31 7.05 14.02 -29.68
N PRO A 32 6.95 13.56 -30.95
CA PRO A 32 6.54 14.44 -32.04
C PRO A 32 5.21 15.18 -31.74
N HIS A 33 5.24 16.49 -31.90
CA HIS A 33 4.15 17.38 -31.46
C HIS A 33 2.79 17.02 -32.07
N ASP A 34 2.73 16.78 -33.38
CA ASP A 34 1.48 16.42 -34.07
C ASP A 34 0.86 15.12 -33.52
N PHE A 35 1.70 14.12 -33.26
CA PHE A 35 1.25 12.87 -32.64
C PHE A 35 0.76 13.10 -31.22
N LEU A 36 1.49 13.88 -30.43
CA LEU A 36 1.17 14.18 -29.04
C LEU A 36 -0.17 14.92 -28.96
N THR A 37 -0.38 15.95 -29.78
CA THR A 37 -1.63 16.72 -29.85
C THR A 37 -2.81 15.80 -30.14
N ALA A 38 -2.72 14.98 -31.22
CA ALA A 38 -3.78 14.06 -31.57
C ALA A 38 -4.05 13.00 -30.47
N PHE A 39 -3.00 12.54 -29.79
CA PHE A 39 -3.14 11.60 -28.67
C PHE A 39 -3.86 12.24 -27.48
N LEU A 40 -3.49 13.47 -27.12
CA LEU A 40 -4.10 14.21 -26.00
C LEU A 40 -5.56 14.59 -26.28
N GLU A 41 -5.90 14.97 -27.52
CA GLU A 41 -7.31 15.22 -27.91
C GLU A 41 -8.18 13.97 -27.70
N VAL A 42 -7.70 12.78 -28.13
CA VAL A 42 -8.44 11.54 -27.91
C VAL A 42 -8.54 11.22 -26.42
N LYS A 43 -7.46 11.43 -25.65
CA LYS A 43 -7.47 11.22 -24.18
C LYS A 43 -8.45 12.15 -23.50
N ASN A 44 -8.49 13.42 -23.88
CA ASN A 44 -9.44 14.41 -23.35
C ASN A 44 -10.89 14.00 -23.61
N LYS A 45 -11.22 13.59 -24.83
CA LYS A 45 -12.58 13.11 -25.17
C LYS A 45 -12.98 11.90 -24.31
N ILE A 46 -12.07 10.94 -24.09
CA ILE A 46 -12.33 9.78 -23.23
C ILE A 46 -12.54 10.22 -21.78
N THR A 47 -11.67 11.10 -21.28
CA THR A 47 -11.76 11.61 -19.90
C THR A 47 -13.07 12.38 -19.69
N GLN A 48 -13.44 13.27 -20.64
CA GLN A 48 -14.68 14.00 -20.60
C GLN A 48 -15.88 13.05 -20.59
N HIS A 49 -15.92 12.08 -21.51
CA HIS A 49 -16.98 11.07 -21.55
C HIS A 49 -17.08 10.28 -20.22
N ALA A 50 -15.95 9.91 -19.63
CA ALA A 50 -15.96 9.22 -18.34
C ALA A 50 -16.57 10.10 -17.23
N PHE A 51 -16.23 11.38 -17.17
CA PHE A 51 -16.81 12.30 -16.17
C PHE A 51 -18.31 12.62 -16.41
N GLU A 52 -18.78 12.53 -17.64
CA GLU A 52 -20.19 12.73 -17.99
C GLU A 52 -21.05 11.49 -17.72
N THR A 53 -20.46 10.29 -17.78
CA THR A 53 -21.22 9.03 -17.75
C THR A 53 -21.00 8.21 -16.47
N VAL A 54 -19.93 8.44 -15.73
CA VAL A 54 -19.59 7.67 -14.53
C VAL A 54 -19.77 8.55 -13.29
N GLU A 55 -20.60 8.09 -12.36
CA GLU A 55 -20.74 8.75 -11.06
C GLU A 55 -19.44 8.68 -10.27
N LYS A 56 -19.07 9.79 -9.65
CA LYS A 56 -17.87 9.85 -8.81
C LYS A 56 -18.04 8.94 -7.58
N PRO A 57 -17.11 8.02 -7.32
CA PRO A 57 -17.18 7.20 -6.11
C PRO A 57 -17.06 8.08 -4.85
N ALA A 58 -17.65 7.64 -3.74
CA ALA A 58 -17.60 8.36 -2.46
C ALA A 58 -16.17 8.70 -2.00
N THR A 59 -15.19 7.87 -2.39
CA THR A 59 -13.76 8.05 -2.06
C THR A 59 -12.98 8.92 -3.05
N TYR A 60 -13.64 9.53 -4.05
CA TYR A 60 -12.94 10.26 -5.13
C TYR A 60 -11.99 11.35 -4.60
N GLU A 61 -12.48 12.21 -3.72
CA GLU A 61 -11.67 13.31 -3.17
C GLU A 61 -10.51 12.81 -2.32
N HIS A 62 -10.73 11.75 -1.55
CA HIS A 62 -9.67 11.09 -0.79
C HIS A 62 -8.58 10.53 -1.72
N LEU A 63 -8.97 9.84 -2.79
CA LEU A 63 -8.01 9.30 -3.77
C LEU A 63 -7.24 10.40 -4.49
N CYS A 64 -7.89 11.54 -4.81
CA CYS A 64 -7.22 12.70 -5.37
C CYS A 64 -6.19 13.30 -4.40
N ALA A 65 -6.52 13.41 -3.12
CA ALA A 65 -5.61 13.90 -2.10
C ALA A 65 -4.41 12.96 -1.92
N LEU A 66 -4.67 11.65 -1.88
CA LEU A 66 -3.64 10.61 -1.81
C LEU A 66 -2.72 10.67 -3.04
N GLU A 67 -3.26 10.74 -4.25
CA GLU A 67 -2.44 10.81 -5.48
C GLU A 67 -1.55 12.06 -5.50
N ARG A 68 -2.04 13.22 -5.05
CA ARG A 68 -1.22 14.44 -4.90
C ARG A 68 -0.07 14.25 -3.91
N LEU A 69 -0.30 13.55 -2.81
CA LEU A 69 0.75 13.22 -1.84
C LEU A 69 1.78 12.28 -2.45
N LEU A 70 1.34 11.21 -3.10
CA LEU A 70 2.21 10.22 -3.74
C LEU A 70 3.02 10.82 -4.89
N TYR A 71 2.43 11.76 -5.63
CA TYR A 71 3.14 12.53 -6.64
C TYR A 71 4.32 13.31 -6.04
N LYS A 72 4.15 13.96 -4.88
CA LYS A 72 5.24 14.64 -4.19
C LYS A 72 6.32 13.65 -3.72
N ILE A 73 5.93 12.48 -3.20
CA ILE A 73 6.86 11.46 -2.74
C ILE A 73 7.70 10.91 -3.90
N ARG A 74 7.10 10.68 -5.07
CA ARG A 74 7.77 10.16 -6.27
C ARG A 74 9.00 10.94 -6.68
N TYR A 75 9.01 12.23 -6.47
CA TYR A 75 10.12 13.11 -6.85
C TYR A 75 11.08 13.44 -5.70
N GLN A 76 10.86 12.85 -4.53
CA GLN A 76 11.78 12.99 -3.41
C GLN A 76 12.84 11.88 -3.47
N GLU A 77 14.07 12.26 -3.66
CA GLU A 77 15.21 11.37 -3.61
C GLU A 77 15.47 10.91 -2.17
N LEU A 78 15.61 9.60 -1.97
CA LEU A 78 16.00 9.06 -0.67
C LEU A 78 17.47 9.34 -0.40
N ASN A 79 17.80 9.71 0.83
CA ASN A 79 19.16 9.80 1.30
C ASN A 79 19.66 8.40 1.67
N ILE A 80 20.36 7.75 0.72
CA ILE A 80 20.91 6.39 0.90
C ILE A 80 22.39 6.53 1.20
N SER A 81 22.82 5.99 2.35
CA SER A 81 24.21 6.01 2.77
C SER A 81 24.63 4.68 3.35
N THR A 82 25.83 4.25 3.01
CA THR A 82 26.49 3.08 3.59
C THR A 82 27.33 3.39 4.83
N SER A 83 27.42 4.69 5.20
CA SER A 83 28.11 5.08 6.43
C SER A 83 27.49 4.35 7.62
N ASP A 84 28.31 3.88 8.53
CA ASP A 84 27.92 3.13 9.74
C ASP A 84 27.21 1.78 9.50
N CYS A 85 27.11 1.35 8.24
CA CYS A 85 26.43 0.12 7.84
C CYS A 85 27.38 -0.98 7.38
N ARG A 86 28.68 -0.90 7.68
CA ARG A 86 29.71 -1.87 7.25
C ARG A 86 29.39 -3.31 7.65
N HIS A 87 28.75 -3.51 8.80
CA HIS A 87 28.31 -4.82 9.28
C HIS A 87 27.30 -5.51 8.33
N LEU A 88 26.51 -4.75 7.55
CA LEU A 88 25.56 -5.29 6.57
C LEU A 88 26.28 -5.93 5.37
N PHE A 89 27.53 -5.57 5.12
CA PHE A 89 28.32 -6.06 4.00
C PHE A 89 29.18 -7.29 4.36
N SER A 90 29.19 -7.72 5.61
CA SER A 90 29.97 -8.89 6.09
C SER A 90 29.39 -10.20 5.54
N ARG A 91 28.07 -10.34 5.46
CA ARG A 91 27.39 -11.52 4.93
C ARG A 91 27.10 -11.37 3.44
N SER A 92 27.42 -12.40 2.63
CA SER A 92 27.28 -12.36 1.17
C SER A 92 25.86 -12.01 0.70
N VAL A 93 24.85 -12.58 1.36
CA VAL A 93 23.43 -12.33 1.02
C VAL A 93 23.03 -10.87 1.31
N HIS A 94 23.42 -10.33 2.46
CA HIS A 94 23.14 -8.94 2.81
C HIS A 94 23.90 -7.98 1.90
N ARG A 95 25.15 -8.29 1.55
CA ARG A 95 25.98 -7.52 0.63
C ARG A 95 25.33 -7.41 -0.76
N ALA A 96 24.88 -8.52 -1.32
CA ALA A 96 24.22 -8.53 -2.64
C ALA A 96 22.95 -7.66 -2.64
N ARG A 97 22.13 -7.74 -1.58
CA ARG A 97 20.93 -6.94 -1.42
C ARG A 97 21.24 -5.46 -1.19
N ALA A 98 22.21 -5.15 -0.32
CA ALA A 98 22.65 -3.78 -0.06
C ALA A 98 23.18 -3.12 -1.35
N ASN A 99 24.04 -3.84 -2.11
CA ASN A 99 24.53 -3.34 -3.40
C ASN A 99 23.38 -3.07 -4.39
N LYS A 100 22.39 -3.97 -4.47
CA LYS A 100 21.21 -3.76 -5.32
C LYS A 100 20.41 -2.51 -4.91
N ILE A 101 20.29 -2.26 -3.61
CA ILE A 101 19.59 -1.09 -3.07
C ILE A 101 20.39 0.19 -3.38
N THR A 102 21.68 0.20 -3.13
CA THR A 102 22.53 1.40 -3.32
C THR A 102 22.80 1.73 -4.78
N SER A 103 22.73 0.76 -5.68
CA SER A 103 22.86 0.97 -7.13
C SER A 103 21.53 1.23 -7.84
N GLY A 104 20.41 1.06 -7.15
CA GLY A 104 19.07 1.30 -7.70
C GLY A 104 18.67 2.77 -7.69
N ALA A 105 17.55 3.07 -8.34
CA ALA A 105 16.98 4.41 -8.30
C ALA A 105 16.51 4.74 -6.87
N PRO A 106 16.92 5.89 -6.30
CA PRO A 106 16.61 6.24 -4.91
C PRO A 106 15.23 6.91 -4.77
N PHE A 107 14.25 6.48 -5.55
CA PHE A 107 12.92 7.09 -5.58
C PHE A 107 11.85 6.04 -5.34
N ILE A 108 10.81 6.40 -4.56
CA ILE A 108 9.66 5.55 -4.30
C ILE A 108 8.51 5.98 -5.20
N ASP A 109 8.01 5.06 -6.00
CA ASP A 109 6.83 5.26 -6.84
C ASP A 109 5.72 4.30 -6.41
N TYR A 110 4.74 4.82 -5.70
CA TYR A 110 3.63 4.04 -5.17
C TYR A 110 2.50 3.89 -6.18
N ASN A 111 1.86 2.72 -6.15
CA ASN A 111 0.66 2.40 -6.92
C ASN A 111 -0.52 2.17 -5.97
N ILE A 112 -1.53 3.04 -6.01
CA ILE A 112 -2.75 2.96 -5.19
C ILE A 112 -3.73 1.89 -5.67
N PHE A 113 -3.57 1.41 -6.89
CA PHE A 113 -4.43 0.39 -7.51
C PHE A 113 -3.71 -0.94 -7.73
N GLY A 114 -2.52 -1.11 -7.17
CA GLY A 114 -1.68 -2.28 -7.38
C GLY A 114 -2.11 -3.53 -6.59
N THR A 115 -3.03 -3.39 -5.63
CA THR A 115 -3.57 -4.51 -4.84
C THR A 115 -5.09 -4.49 -4.80
N LYS A 116 -5.72 -5.66 -4.73
CA LYS A 116 -7.19 -5.77 -4.60
C LYS A 116 -7.71 -5.13 -3.31
N THR A 117 -6.96 -5.25 -2.22
CA THR A 117 -7.34 -4.74 -0.89
C THR A 117 -7.10 -3.24 -0.69
N GLY A 118 -6.47 -2.54 -1.65
CA GLY A 118 -6.18 -1.11 -1.54
C GLY A 118 -4.92 -0.77 -0.75
N ARG A 119 -4.14 -1.76 -0.31
CA ARG A 119 -2.81 -1.48 0.24
C ARG A 119 -1.91 -0.92 -0.84
N LEU A 120 -1.08 0.06 -0.49
CA LEU A 120 -0.09 0.60 -1.42
C LEU A 120 0.88 -0.50 -1.85
N SER A 121 1.14 -0.55 -3.14
CA SER A 121 2.25 -1.31 -3.72
C SER A 121 3.23 -0.34 -4.39
N THR A 122 4.31 -0.82 -4.97
CA THR A 122 5.25 0.00 -5.72
C THR A 122 5.29 -0.42 -7.18
N TYR A 123 5.50 0.53 -8.09
CA TYR A 123 5.73 0.22 -9.50
C TYR A 123 7.07 -0.50 -9.71
N PRO A 124 7.21 -1.31 -10.78
CA PRO A 124 8.50 -1.89 -11.16
C PRO A 124 9.58 -0.82 -11.34
N GLY A 125 10.78 -1.09 -10.82
CA GLY A 125 11.89 -0.13 -10.84
C GLY A 125 11.88 0.91 -9.71
N SER A 126 10.83 0.95 -8.90
CA SER A 126 10.79 1.75 -7.68
C SER A 126 11.76 1.22 -6.63
N PHE A 127 12.22 2.11 -5.74
CA PHE A 127 12.96 1.72 -4.55
C PHE A 127 12.15 0.70 -3.71
N PRO A 128 12.73 -0.44 -3.30
CA PRO A 128 12.00 -1.56 -2.73
C PRO A 128 11.66 -1.40 -1.24
N LEU A 129 11.15 -0.24 -0.81
CA LEU A 129 10.92 0.09 0.60
C LEU A 129 9.99 -0.92 1.29
N LEU A 130 8.90 -1.32 0.63
CA LEU A 130 7.87 -2.22 1.21
C LEU A 130 8.39 -3.64 1.46
N THR A 131 9.36 -4.10 0.68
CA THR A 131 9.94 -5.46 0.77
C THR A 131 11.33 -5.48 1.41
N MET A 132 11.81 -4.30 1.85
CA MET A 132 13.14 -4.16 2.44
C MET A 132 13.21 -4.84 3.81
N GLN A 133 14.24 -5.65 4.01
CA GLN A 133 14.52 -6.24 5.31
C GLN A 133 14.84 -5.17 6.36
N LYS A 134 14.45 -5.43 7.60
CA LYS A 134 14.57 -4.48 8.72
C LYS A 134 16.01 -3.95 8.87
N GLU A 135 16.99 -4.83 8.77
CA GLU A 135 18.41 -4.49 8.92
C GLU A 135 18.89 -3.53 7.83
N LEU A 136 18.40 -3.72 6.59
CA LEU A 136 18.77 -2.88 5.45
C LEU A 136 18.16 -1.49 5.49
N ARG A 137 17.13 -1.27 6.31
CA ARG A 137 16.51 0.07 6.50
C ARG A 137 17.51 1.08 7.09
N ALA A 138 18.55 0.61 7.77
CA ALA A 138 19.64 1.45 8.27
C ALA A 138 20.42 2.18 7.15
N LEU A 139 20.32 1.71 5.89
CA LEU A 139 20.90 2.40 4.73
C LEU A 139 20.18 3.70 4.38
N ILE A 140 18.93 3.87 4.79
CA ILE A 140 18.17 5.10 4.57
C ILE A 140 18.45 6.03 5.74
N LYS A 141 18.94 7.22 5.45
CA LYS A 141 19.23 8.24 6.46
C LYS A 141 18.24 9.41 6.32
N PRO A 142 17.91 10.11 7.41
CA PRO A 142 17.15 11.34 7.29
C PRO A 142 17.98 12.40 6.54
N ARG A 143 17.32 13.35 5.90
CA ARG A 143 18.02 14.52 5.31
C ARG A 143 18.34 15.61 6.34
N ASN A 144 17.56 15.59 7.41
CA ASN A 144 17.78 16.35 8.65
C ASN A 144 18.22 15.38 9.76
N ASP A 145 18.06 15.75 11.01
CA ASP A 145 18.56 14.97 12.15
C ASP A 145 17.65 13.80 12.53
N TRP A 146 16.40 13.76 12.03
CA TRP A 146 15.36 12.88 12.57
C TRP A 146 14.51 12.18 11.52
N PHE A 147 14.11 10.94 11.83
CA PHE A 147 12.94 10.29 11.26
C PHE A 147 11.78 10.36 12.24
N ILE A 148 10.60 10.68 11.74
CA ILE A 148 9.36 10.55 12.50
C ILE A 148 8.63 9.33 11.97
N SER A 149 8.37 8.36 12.84
CA SER A 149 7.57 7.18 12.52
C SER A 149 6.19 7.33 13.15
N LEU A 150 5.16 7.28 12.31
CA LEU A 150 3.76 7.31 12.75
C LEU A 150 3.13 5.95 12.41
N ASP A 151 2.56 5.29 13.41
CA ASP A 151 1.89 4.01 13.26
C ASP A 151 0.67 3.93 14.16
N TYR A 152 -0.38 3.28 13.70
CA TYR A 152 -1.56 3.03 14.51
C TYR A 152 -1.32 1.84 15.45
N ASN A 153 -1.60 2.03 16.72
CA ASN A 153 -1.65 0.88 17.63
C ASN A 153 -2.78 -0.06 17.24
N ALA A 154 -2.42 -1.29 16.82
CA ALA A 154 -3.36 -2.36 16.46
C ALA A 154 -4.45 -1.94 15.46
N ALA A 155 -4.06 -1.34 14.31
CA ALA A 155 -4.97 -0.77 13.32
C ALA A 155 -6.11 -1.72 12.92
N GLU A 156 -5.81 -3.00 12.66
CA GLU A 156 -6.81 -4.00 12.28
C GLU A 156 -7.84 -4.25 13.41
N ALA A 157 -7.39 -4.41 14.65
CA ALA A 157 -8.30 -4.61 15.78
C ALA A 157 -9.20 -3.39 16.01
N ARG A 158 -8.63 -2.18 15.94
CA ARG A 158 -9.40 -0.93 16.04
C ARG A 158 -10.40 -0.77 14.91
N THR A 159 -10.05 -1.18 13.70
CA THR A 159 -10.98 -1.17 12.57
C THR A 159 -12.14 -2.11 12.81
N VAL A 160 -11.89 -3.34 13.27
CA VAL A 160 -12.96 -4.30 13.60
C VAL A 160 -13.89 -3.73 14.68
N ILE A 161 -13.33 -3.17 15.77
CA ILE A 161 -14.11 -2.54 16.84
C ILE A 161 -14.98 -1.38 16.30
N ALA A 162 -14.41 -0.55 15.42
CA ALA A 162 -15.13 0.55 14.78
C ALA A 162 -16.26 0.07 13.86
N LEU A 163 -16.03 -1.00 13.07
CA LEU A 163 -17.03 -1.59 12.18
C LEU A 163 -18.20 -2.22 12.95
N LEU A 164 -17.97 -2.65 14.18
CA LEU A 164 -18.99 -3.18 15.08
C LEU A 164 -19.68 -2.08 15.90
N ASN A 165 -19.33 -0.80 15.67
CA ASN A 165 -19.83 0.36 16.43
C ASN A 165 -19.55 0.29 17.94
N GLU A 166 -18.50 -0.42 18.34
CA GLU A 166 -18.10 -0.57 19.72
C GLU A 166 -17.13 0.54 20.17
N ARG A 167 -17.09 0.78 21.47
CA ARG A 167 -16.21 1.79 22.06
C ARG A 167 -14.75 1.39 21.90
N GLN A 168 -13.94 2.31 21.40
CA GLN A 168 -12.50 2.11 21.28
C GLN A 168 -11.82 2.02 22.64
N PRO A 169 -11.00 0.98 22.89
CA PRO A 169 -10.21 0.90 24.11
C PRO A 169 -9.17 2.04 24.17
N GLU A 170 -8.94 2.53 25.36
CA GLU A 170 -7.85 3.47 25.63
C GLU A 170 -6.51 2.72 25.67
N GLY A 171 -5.45 3.33 25.14
CA GLY A 171 -4.11 2.75 25.17
C GLY A 171 -3.89 1.57 24.21
N ASP A 172 -3.09 0.59 24.64
CA ASP A 172 -2.73 -0.58 23.82
C ASP A 172 -3.87 -1.61 23.76
N VAL A 173 -4.34 -1.89 22.54
CA VAL A 173 -5.49 -2.80 22.33
C VAL A 173 -5.17 -4.24 22.75
N HIS A 174 -3.95 -4.71 22.56
CA HIS A 174 -3.61 -6.08 22.95
C HIS A 174 -3.44 -6.23 24.46
N GLN A 175 -3.03 -5.16 25.15
CA GLN A 175 -3.09 -5.12 26.60
C GLN A 175 -4.55 -5.13 27.08
N TRP A 176 -5.41 -4.33 26.47
CA TRP A 176 -6.85 -4.35 26.77
C TRP A 176 -7.48 -5.74 26.52
N HIS A 177 -7.06 -6.48 25.46
CA HIS A 177 -7.49 -7.86 25.25
C HIS A 177 -7.14 -8.75 26.44
N MET A 178 -5.91 -8.64 26.98
CA MET A 178 -5.50 -9.40 28.16
C MET A 178 -6.37 -9.10 29.37
N ASP A 179 -6.62 -7.81 29.62
CA ASP A 179 -7.30 -7.33 30.84
C ASP A 179 -8.82 -7.58 30.81
N THR A 180 -9.42 -7.78 29.61
CA THR A 180 -10.86 -7.95 29.44
C THR A 180 -11.25 -9.29 28.87
N ILE A 181 -10.69 -9.70 27.74
CA ILE A 181 -11.14 -10.87 26.96
C ILE A 181 -10.45 -12.15 27.45
N PHE A 182 -9.16 -12.03 27.82
CA PHE A 182 -8.33 -13.19 28.16
C PHE A 182 -8.12 -13.38 29.66
N GLN A 183 -8.71 -12.55 30.51
CA GLN A 183 -8.48 -12.52 31.94
C GLN A 183 -8.57 -13.90 32.62
N ASN A 184 -9.39 -14.81 32.09
CA ASN A 184 -9.61 -16.17 32.63
C ASN A 184 -9.23 -17.28 31.65
N LYS A 185 -8.50 -17.00 30.56
CA LYS A 185 -8.21 -17.97 29.49
C LYS A 185 -6.75 -18.42 29.42
N GLY A 186 -5.96 -18.12 30.46
CA GLY A 186 -4.55 -18.57 30.53
C GLY A 186 -3.60 -17.84 29.60
N ILE A 187 -4.03 -16.75 28.96
CA ILE A 187 -3.17 -15.89 28.15
C ILE A 187 -2.64 -14.78 29.07
N THR A 188 -1.34 -14.84 29.33
CA THR A 188 -0.68 -13.97 30.33
C THR A 188 0.30 -12.98 29.73
N ASP A 189 0.51 -13.00 28.42
CA ASP A 189 1.41 -12.09 27.74
C ASP A 189 0.79 -11.45 26.50
N ARG A 190 1.26 -10.25 26.19
CA ARG A 190 0.76 -9.39 25.10
C ARG A 190 0.93 -10.00 23.71
N GLU A 191 2.04 -10.70 23.46
CA GLU A 191 2.32 -11.27 22.13
C GLU A 191 1.43 -12.49 21.87
N THR A 192 1.14 -13.27 22.89
CA THR A 192 0.15 -14.37 22.79
C THR A 192 -1.25 -13.82 22.56
N ALA A 193 -1.65 -12.75 23.27
CA ALA A 193 -2.94 -12.08 23.02
C ALA A 193 -3.07 -11.56 21.59
N LYS A 194 -2.01 -10.94 21.07
CA LYS A 194 -1.93 -10.47 19.69
C LYS A 194 -2.05 -11.64 18.70
N THR A 195 -1.33 -12.73 18.92
CA THR A 195 -1.36 -13.92 18.07
C THR A 195 -2.75 -14.56 18.08
N ALA A 196 -3.41 -14.63 19.23
CA ALA A 196 -4.77 -15.14 19.36
C ALA A 196 -5.78 -14.28 18.56
N PHE A 197 -5.66 -12.96 18.65
CA PHE A 197 -6.48 -12.04 17.85
C PHE A 197 -6.30 -12.25 16.35
N PHE A 198 -5.07 -12.30 15.85
CA PHE A 198 -4.83 -12.50 14.42
C PHE A 198 -5.21 -13.91 13.95
N SER A 199 -5.05 -14.93 14.80
CA SER A 199 -5.56 -16.27 14.51
C SER A 199 -7.07 -16.26 14.33
N TRP A 200 -7.81 -15.57 15.20
CA TRP A 200 -9.25 -15.39 15.03
C TRP A 200 -9.60 -14.60 13.78
N LEU A 201 -8.91 -13.51 13.51
CA LEU A 201 -9.22 -12.63 12.38
C LEU A 201 -9.04 -13.33 11.04
N TYR A 202 -7.97 -14.08 10.87
CA TYR A 202 -7.56 -14.67 9.59
C TYR A 202 -7.85 -16.17 9.44
N ASN A 203 -8.17 -16.89 10.51
CA ASN A 203 -8.51 -18.30 10.46
C ASN A 203 -9.99 -18.54 10.82
N PRO A 204 -10.85 -18.89 9.83
CA PRO A 204 -12.28 -19.15 10.09
C PRO A 204 -12.54 -20.26 11.12
N ALA A 205 -11.64 -21.23 11.24
CA ALA A 205 -11.75 -22.33 12.20
C ALA A 205 -11.33 -21.95 13.63
N SER A 206 -10.74 -20.78 13.85
CA SER A 206 -10.33 -20.35 15.18
C SER A 206 -11.54 -19.92 16.01
N SER A 207 -11.73 -20.57 17.15
CA SER A 207 -12.79 -20.28 18.13
C SER A 207 -12.28 -19.51 19.36
N GLN A 208 -11.01 -19.12 19.39
CA GLN A 208 -10.40 -18.54 20.59
C GLN A 208 -10.94 -17.15 20.98
N PHE A 209 -11.59 -16.45 20.03
CA PHE A 209 -12.10 -15.10 20.18
C PHE A 209 -13.61 -15.06 19.88
N VAL A 210 -14.43 -15.74 20.68
CA VAL A 210 -15.88 -15.87 20.43
C VAL A 210 -16.72 -14.86 21.22
N GLU A 211 -16.08 -13.96 22.01
CA GLU A 211 -16.80 -13.06 22.92
C GLU A 211 -16.80 -11.62 22.43
N ALA A 212 -17.86 -10.91 22.81
CA ALA A 212 -17.94 -9.46 22.57
C ALA A 212 -16.64 -8.71 22.93
N PRO A 213 -16.25 -7.69 22.14
CA PRO A 213 -17.05 -7.08 21.09
C PRO A 213 -16.93 -7.74 19.70
N TYR A 214 -16.16 -8.81 19.53
CA TYR A 214 -15.80 -9.38 18.24
C TYR A 214 -16.84 -10.37 17.71
N ASP A 215 -17.75 -9.88 16.86
CA ASP A 215 -18.73 -10.69 16.15
C ASP A 215 -18.40 -10.77 14.65
N ARG A 216 -17.88 -11.92 14.23
CA ARG A 216 -17.53 -12.16 12.82
C ARG A 216 -18.77 -12.26 11.93
N GLY A 217 -19.88 -12.80 12.45
CA GLY A 217 -21.15 -12.89 11.74
C GLY A 217 -21.65 -11.49 11.39
N ALA A 218 -21.74 -10.61 12.38
CA ALA A 218 -22.16 -9.22 12.19
C ALA A 218 -21.26 -8.46 11.21
N LEU A 219 -19.95 -8.70 11.23
CA LEU A 219 -19.04 -8.10 10.25
C LEU A 219 -19.34 -8.55 8.83
N LEU A 220 -19.59 -9.85 8.62
CA LEU A 220 -19.90 -10.40 7.30
C LEU A 220 -21.26 -9.91 6.82
N ASP A 221 -22.29 -9.95 7.66
CA ASP A 221 -23.64 -9.53 7.30
C ASP A 221 -23.71 -8.06 6.89
N ASN A 222 -22.91 -7.21 7.51
CA ASN A 222 -22.86 -5.78 7.23
C ASN A 222 -22.08 -5.43 5.95
N HIS A 223 -21.08 -6.21 5.58
CA HIS A 223 -20.12 -5.85 4.53
C HIS A 223 -20.07 -6.81 3.34
N TYR A 224 -20.73 -7.99 3.43
CA TYR A 224 -20.79 -8.93 2.32
C TYR A 224 -22.14 -8.82 1.60
N LYS A 225 -22.09 -8.50 0.30
CA LYS A 225 -23.29 -8.37 -0.55
C LYS A 225 -23.00 -8.94 -1.94
N ASP A 226 -23.87 -9.81 -2.41
CA ASP A 226 -23.86 -10.34 -3.80
C ASP A 226 -22.50 -10.84 -4.28
N GLY A 227 -21.76 -11.57 -3.44
CA GLY A 227 -20.45 -12.09 -3.78
C GLY A 227 -19.30 -11.08 -3.65
N ASN A 228 -19.56 -9.89 -3.13
CA ASN A 228 -18.57 -8.83 -2.93
C ASN A 228 -18.48 -8.43 -1.46
N ILE A 229 -17.30 -7.98 -1.06
CA ILE A 229 -17.11 -7.25 0.20
C ILE A 229 -17.11 -5.77 -0.10
N GLU A 230 -18.01 -5.02 0.51
CA GLU A 230 -18.01 -3.56 0.47
C GLU A 230 -17.33 -2.99 1.70
N THR A 231 -16.32 -2.13 1.48
CA THR A 231 -15.72 -1.37 2.57
C THR A 231 -16.59 -0.16 2.93
N PRO A 232 -16.49 0.38 4.16
CA PRO A 232 -17.24 1.59 4.55
C PRO A 232 -17.00 2.80 3.67
N PHE A 233 -15.93 2.78 2.88
CA PHE A 233 -15.56 3.85 1.95
C PHE A 233 -15.98 3.56 0.50
N GLY A 234 -16.87 2.58 0.28
CA GLY A 234 -17.43 2.29 -1.05
C GLY A 234 -16.50 1.52 -1.99
N ARG A 235 -15.41 0.91 -1.50
CA ARG A 235 -14.63 -0.02 -2.31
C ARG A 235 -15.32 -1.38 -2.30
N SER A 236 -15.65 -1.89 -3.49
CA SER A 236 -16.14 -3.26 -3.66
C SER A 236 -14.98 -4.18 -4.06
N ILE A 237 -14.89 -5.33 -3.38
CA ILE A 237 -13.88 -6.36 -3.61
C ILE A 237 -14.61 -7.66 -3.92
N GLU A 238 -14.48 -8.14 -5.15
CA GLU A 238 -15.04 -9.43 -5.55
C GLU A 238 -14.40 -10.56 -4.78
N VAL A 239 -15.22 -11.36 -4.13
CA VAL A 239 -14.81 -12.57 -3.40
C VAL A 239 -14.77 -13.75 -4.36
N VAL A 240 -13.70 -13.84 -5.13
CA VAL A 240 -13.41 -15.04 -5.91
C VAL A 240 -12.67 -16.01 -5.00
N GLU A 241 -13.37 -17.01 -4.45
CA GLU A 241 -12.82 -18.04 -3.58
C GLU A 241 -11.64 -17.60 -2.72
N PHE A 242 -11.87 -17.28 -1.45
CA PHE A 242 -10.78 -17.11 -0.49
C PHE A 242 -10.08 -18.47 -0.27
N LYS A 243 -9.21 -18.86 -1.16
CA LYS A 243 -8.06 -19.65 -0.75
C LYS A 243 -7.28 -18.76 0.19
N ALA A 244 -7.17 -19.19 1.45
CA ALA A 244 -6.57 -18.49 2.56
C ALA A 244 -5.57 -17.41 2.10
N LEU A 245 -5.81 -16.17 2.48
CA LEU A 245 -4.85 -15.08 2.35
C LEU A 245 -3.65 -15.45 3.25
N ASN A 246 -2.74 -16.28 2.72
CA ASN A 246 -1.43 -16.51 3.29
C ASN A 246 -0.51 -15.34 2.92
#